data_679f2a83e04dfcc790e83132c5a73670
#
_entry.id   679f2a83e04dfcc790e83132c5a73670
#
_cell.length_a   1.000
_cell.length_b   1.000
_cell.length_c   1.000
_cell.angle_alpha   90.00
_cell.angle_beta   90.00
_cell.angle_gamma   90.00
#
_symmetry.space_group_name_H-M   'P 1'
#
loop_
_entity.id
_entity.type
_entity.pdbx_description
1 polymer ?
#
loop_
_entity_poly.entity_id
_entity_poly.type
_entity_poly.pdbx_seq_one_letter_code
_entity_poly.pdbx_strand_id
1 'polypeptide(L)'
;ATRNALESYLSNNFGIPIVFDELSSATFKDTTGLLYSIAEGQGRQRSNVHGEVKTPKNWGTSVISTSEYSIFTDSAQNDGLRVRTIEINEQFTTNATNADNIKKAVALNYGHVLPLVAKYLINREDEVIQWFYKEVDWFEAKLKDDKSNTGNRMFKRYAVITTSAKIL
;
A
#
# COMPACT_ATOMS: atom_id res chain seq x y z
N ALA A 1 12.45 4.21 13.53
CA ALA A 1 12.32 5.39 12.64
C ALA A 1 11.34 6.41 13.23
N THR A 2 11.48 7.69 12.92
CA THR A 2 10.49 8.72 13.30
C THR A 2 9.48 8.92 12.18
N ARG A 3 8.26 9.37 12.50
CA ARG A 3 7.24 9.73 11.50
C ARG A 3 7.78 10.71 10.45
N ASN A 4 8.54 11.71 10.87
CA ASN A 4 9.14 12.70 9.96
C ASN A 4 10.13 12.09 8.96
N ALA A 5 10.91 11.10 9.41
CA ALA A 5 11.84 10.38 8.55
C ALA A 5 11.07 9.57 7.50
N LEU A 6 9.99 8.89 7.91
CA LEU A 6 9.14 8.13 6.99
C LEU A 6 8.46 9.06 5.96
N GLU A 7 7.85 10.17 6.39
CA GLU A 7 7.26 11.15 5.49
C GLU A 7 8.30 11.76 4.53
N SER A 8 9.57 11.90 4.98
CA SER A 8 10.66 12.36 4.10
C SER A 8 11.04 11.31 3.06
N TYR A 9 11.01 10.05 3.46
CA TYR A 9 11.33 8.93 2.57
C TYR A 9 10.26 8.74 1.49
N LEU A 10 8.99 8.95 1.84
CA LEU A 10 7.87 8.89 0.92
C LEU A 10 7.81 10.10 -0.04
N SER A 11 8.32 11.26 0.40
CA SER A 11 8.17 12.54 -0.30
C SER A 11 8.62 12.49 -1.75
N ASN A 12 7.76 12.99 -2.65
CA ASN A 12 7.98 13.06 -4.10
C ASN A 12 8.12 11.70 -4.79
N ASN A 13 7.71 10.61 -4.15
CA ASN A 13 7.64 9.32 -4.81
C ASN A 13 6.22 9.10 -5.38
N PHE A 14 6.14 8.90 -6.68
CA PHE A 14 4.90 8.62 -7.40
C PHE A 14 5.06 7.36 -8.23
N GLY A 15 4.26 6.32 -7.90
CA GLY A 15 4.17 5.08 -8.65
C GLY A 15 5.16 3.98 -8.29
N ILE A 16 6.28 4.28 -7.59
CA ILE A 16 7.26 3.25 -7.19
C ILE A 16 6.93 2.75 -5.78
N PRO A 17 6.58 1.46 -5.58
CA PRO A 17 6.32 0.93 -4.25
C PRO A 17 7.49 1.10 -3.30
N ILE A 18 7.20 1.44 -2.05
CA ILE A 18 8.20 1.54 -0.99
C ILE A 18 7.99 0.42 0.01
N VAL A 19 9.09 -0.22 0.40
CA VAL A 19 9.09 -1.30 1.39
C VAL A 19 9.69 -0.80 2.69
N PHE A 20 8.96 -0.96 3.79
CA PHE A 20 9.45 -0.77 5.14
C PHE A 20 9.56 -2.11 5.85
N ASP A 21 10.77 -2.49 6.20
CA ASP A 21 10.99 -3.68 6.99
C ASP A 21 10.72 -3.40 8.47
N GLU A 22 9.99 -4.29 9.14
CA GLU A 22 9.65 -4.21 10.56
C GLU A 22 9.07 -2.87 11.02
N LEU A 23 8.00 -2.40 10.37
CA LEU A 23 7.33 -1.15 10.77
C LEU A 23 6.83 -1.20 12.21
N SER A 24 6.51 -2.39 12.74
CA SER A 24 6.10 -2.61 14.12
C SER A 24 7.20 -2.35 15.15
N SER A 25 8.47 -2.47 14.78
CA SER A 25 9.62 -2.17 15.67
C SER A 25 9.80 -0.68 15.95
N ALA A 26 9.17 0.16 15.13
CA ALA A 26 9.24 1.61 15.30
C ALA A 26 8.18 2.08 16.31
N THR A 27 8.63 2.60 17.44
CA THR A 27 7.75 3.13 18.50
C THR A 27 7.13 4.45 18.05
N PHE A 28 5.97 4.38 17.40
CA PHE A 28 5.19 5.57 17.06
C PHE A 28 4.17 5.86 18.16
N LYS A 29 4.16 7.09 18.67
CA LYS A 29 3.12 7.55 19.61
C LYS A 29 1.71 7.57 18.98
N ASP A 30 1.63 7.62 17.65
CA ASP A 30 0.40 7.74 16.87
C ASP A 30 0.55 6.95 15.57
N THR A 31 0.44 5.63 15.68
CA THR A 31 0.48 4.72 14.53
C THR A 31 -0.72 4.93 13.61
N THR A 32 -1.90 5.13 14.19
CA THR A 32 -3.12 5.39 13.42
C THR A 32 -2.99 6.62 12.54
N GLY A 33 -2.55 7.75 13.09
CA GLY A 33 -2.34 8.98 12.32
C GLY A 33 -1.23 8.86 11.28
N LEU A 34 -0.22 8.01 11.50
CA LEU A 34 0.80 7.71 10.50
C LEU A 34 0.19 6.94 9.32
N LEU A 35 -0.58 5.89 9.58
CA LEU A 35 -1.20 5.07 8.54
C LEU A 35 -2.21 5.86 7.69
N TYR A 36 -2.99 6.75 8.33
CA TYR A 36 -3.84 7.68 7.59
C TYR A 36 -3.03 8.60 6.68
N SER A 37 -1.96 9.21 7.18
CA SER A 37 -1.07 10.09 6.41
C SER A 37 -0.48 9.36 5.20
N ILE A 38 0.01 8.13 5.41
CA ILE A 38 0.55 7.28 4.33
C ILE A 38 -0.52 7.06 3.26
N ALA A 39 -1.73 6.69 3.66
CA ALA A 39 -2.83 6.37 2.75
C ALA A 39 -3.42 7.59 2.04
N GLU A 40 -3.35 8.77 2.64
CA GLU A 40 -3.80 10.04 2.06
C GLU A 40 -2.77 10.64 1.09
N GLY A 41 -1.54 10.13 1.10
CA GLY A 41 -0.49 10.62 0.22
C GLY A 41 0.06 11.98 0.61
N GLN A 42 -0.19 12.42 1.86
CA GLN A 42 0.20 13.75 2.32
C GLN A 42 0.75 13.73 3.75
N GLY A 43 1.87 14.39 3.93
CA GLY A 43 2.48 14.60 5.24
C GLY A 43 1.75 15.67 6.07
N ARG A 44 2.09 15.75 7.36
CA ARG A 44 1.54 16.77 8.25
C ARG A 44 1.90 18.17 7.78
N GLN A 45 0.92 19.05 7.77
CA GLN A 45 1.15 20.47 7.58
C GLN A 45 1.91 21.05 8.78
N ARG A 46 2.90 21.89 8.51
CA ARG A 46 3.78 22.48 9.51
C ARG A 46 3.98 23.94 9.21
N SER A 47 4.18 24.73 10.27
CA SER A 47 4.62 26.12 10.14
C SER A 47 6.15 26.21 10.34
N ASN A 48 6.77 27.21 9.74
CA ASN A 48 8.14 27.60 10.06
C ASN A 48 8.16 28.43 11.37
N VAL A 49 9.35 28.84 11.79
CA VAL A 49 9.55 29.66 13.01
C VAL A 49 8.91 31.04 12.92
N HIS A 50 8.52 31.49 11.73
CA HIS A 50 7.84 32.77 11.47
C HIS A 50 6.32 32.62 11.34
N GLY A 51 5.77 31.42 11.60
CA GLY A 51 4.33 31.15 11.51
C GLY A 51 3.82 30.90 10.09
N GLU A 52 4.67 30.92 9.07
CA GLU A 52 4.27 30.62 7.70
C GLU A 52 4.07 29.12 7.50
N VAL A 53 3.02 28.77 6.79
CA VAL A 53 2.67 27.38 6.51
C VAL A 53 3.60 26.83 5.43
N LYS A 54 4.35 25.75 5.74
CA LYS A 54 5.16 25.02 4.77
C LYS A 54 4.27 24.17 3.89
N THR A 55 4.61 24.08 2.61
CA THR A 55 3.99 23.11 1.70
C THR A 55 4.17 21.70 2.26
N PRO A 56 3.07 20.95 2.48
CA PRO A 56 3.18 19.58 2.97
C PRO A 56 3.86 18.70 1.94
N LYS A 57 4.60 17.70 2.43
CA LYS A 57 5.17 16.65 1.58
C LYS A 57 4.05 15.83 0.99
N ASN A 58 4.16 15.41 -0.25
CA ASN A 58 3.18 14.58 -0.93
C ASN A 58 3.84 13.39 -1.62
N TRP A 59 3.04 12.36 -1.85
CA TRP A 59 3.42 11.13 -2.54
C TRP A 59 2.18 10.42 -3.08
N GLY A 60 2.38 9.54 -4.06
CA GLY A 60 1.35 8.70 -4.66
C GLY A 60 1.92 7.31 -4.94
N THR A 61 2.10 6.52 -3.88
CA THR A 61 2.70 5.20 -3.99
C THR A 61 2.07 4.18 -3.04
N SER A 62 2.26 2.91 -3.33
CA SER A 62 1.92 1.83 -2.42
C SER A 62 3.05 1.62 -1.42
N VAL A 63 2.67 1.37 -0.17
CA VAL A 63 3.61 1.02 0.89
C VAL A 63 3.38 -0.44 1.28
N ILE A 64 4.46 -1.21 1.28
CA ILE A 64 4.49 -2.60 1.75
C ILE A 64 5.30 -2.60 3.04
N SER A 65 4.80 -3.27 4.06
CA SER A 65 5.54 -3.39 5.32
C SER A 65 5.45 -4.79 5.87
N THR A 66 6.56 -5.26 6.45
CA THR A 66 6.58 -6.43 7.31
C THR A 66 6.32 -6.01 8.77
N SER A 67 5.78 -6.92 9.57
CA SER A 67 5.47 -6.68 10.97
C SER A 67 5.43 -7.99 11.74
N GLU A 68 5.94 -8.01 12.96
CA GLU A 68 5.79 -9.17 13.86
C GLU A 68 4.41 -9.22 14.53
N TYR A 69 3.71 -8.09 14.57
CA TYR A 69 2.41 -7.96 15.22
C TYR A 69 1.41 -7.32 14.27
N SER A 70 0.13 -7.64 14.44
CA SER A 70 -0.94 -6.91 13.75
C SER A 70 -0.86 -5.42 14.08
N ILE A 71 -0.92 -4.59 13.04
CA ILE A 71 -0.98 -3.13 13.21
C ILE A 71 -2.36 -2.65 13.68
N PHE A 72 -3.34 -3.55 13.74
CA PHE A 72 -4.71 -3.26 14.15
C PHE A 72 -5.00 -3.54 15.63
N THR A 73 -4.05 -4.04 16.42
CA THR A 73 -4.28 -4.45 17.81
C THR A 73 -4.86 -3.35 18.70
N ASP A 74 -4.39 -2.12 18.55
CA ASP A 74 -4.84 -0.97 19.36
C ASP A 74 -5.86 -0.07 18.65
N SER A 75 -6.03 -0.25 17.34
CA SER A 75 -6.90 0.58 16.49
C SER A 75 -8.13 -0.19 15.99
N ALA A 76 -8.47 -1.30 16.60
CA ALA A 76 -9.50 -2.27 16.18
C ALA A 76 -10.90 -1.68 15.92
N GLN A 77 -11.14 -0.44 16.28
CA GLN A 77 -12.43 0.25 16.12
C GLN A 77 -12.46 1.20 14.90
N ASN A 78 -11.39 1.30 14.11
CA ASN A 78 -11.32 2.25 13.02
C ASN A 78 -11.52 1.57 11.65
N ASP A 79 -12.78 1.41 11.23
CA ASP A 79 -13.16 0.87 9.91
C ASP A 79 -12.46 1.61 8.77
N GLY A 80 -12.25 2.93 8.92
CA GLY A 80 -11.55 3.74 7.94
C GLY A 80 -10.09 3.32 7.71
N LEU A 81 -9.42 2.75 8.72
CA LEU A 81 -8.06 2.24 8.59
C LEU A 81 -8.03 0.89 7.88
N ARG A 82 -8.98 -0.01 8.21
CA ARG A 82 -9.13 -1.32 7.56
C ARG A 82 -9.38 -1.19 6.06
N VAL A 83 -10.11 -0.16 5.65
CA VAL A 83 -10.31 0.14 4.22
C VAL A 83 -9.02 0.58 3.53
N ARG A 84 -8.08 1.17 4.25
CA ARG A 84 -6.84 1.74 3.69
C ARG A 84 -5.66 0.79 3.75
N THR A 85 -5.73 -0.24 4.56
CA THR A 85 -4.63 -1.16 4.82
C THR A 85 -5.10 -2.60 4.65
N ILE A 86 -4.36 -3.38 3.90
CA ILE A 86 -4.58 -4.82 3.76
C ILE A 86 -3.52 -5.51 4.60
N GLU A 87 -3.95 -6.26 5.61
CA GLU A 87 -3.08 -7.09 6.41
C GLU A 87 -3.20 -8.54 5.97
N ILE A 88 -2.07 -9.17 5.70
CA ILE A 88 -1.98 -10.57 5.30
C ILE A 88 -1.27 -11.30 6.44
N ASN A 89 -2.03 -12.10 7.18
CA ASN A 89 -1.52 -12.88 8.31
C ASN A 89 -1.39 -14.35 7.92
N GLU A 90 -0.55 -14.59 6.93
CA GLU A 90 -0.29 -15.93 6.38
C GLU A 90 1.20 -16.22 6.33
N GLN A 91 1.55 -17.49 6.46
CA GLN A 91 2.93 -17.91 6.34
C GLN A 91 3.41 -17.75 4.90
N PHE A 92 4.39 -16.87 4.69
CA PHE A 92 4.90 -16.54 3.37
C PHE A 92 5.78 -17.64 2.76
N THR A 93 6.49 -18.42 3.59
CA THR A 93 7.38 -19.48 3.16
C THR A 93 7.06 -20.79 3.88
N THR A 94 7.17 -21.91 3.17
CA THR A 94 6.85 -23.23 3.76
C THR A 94 7.90 -23.73 4.75
N ASN A 95 9.17 -23.33 4.55
CA ASN A 95 10.29 -23.70 5.43
C ASN A 95 11.51 -22.81 5.17
N ALA A 96 12.55 -22.96 6.00
CA ALA A 96 13.78 -22.17 5.90
C ALA A 96 14.51 -22.33 4.55
N THR A 97 14.56 -23.54 4.01
CA THR A 97 15.20 -23.80 2.70
C THR A 97 14.48 -23.06 1.57
N ASN A 98 13.14 -22.99 1.62
CA ASN A 98 12.36 -22.23 0.65
C ASN A 98 12.65 -20.74 0.77
N ALA A 99 12.72 -20.20 1.99
CA ALA A 99 13.10 -18.81 2.24
C ALA A 99 14.49 -18.47 1.66
N ASP A 100 15.49 -19.33 1.88
CA ASP A 100 16.83 -19.13 1.35
C ASP A 100 16.89 -19.22 -0.17
N ASN A 101 16.11 -20.09 -0.78
CA ASN A 101 16.00 -20.19 -2.24
C ASN A 101 15.38 -18.92 -2.84
N ILE A 102 14.33 -18.36 -2.21
CA ILE A 102 13.73 -17.09 -2.61
C ILE A 102 14.77 -15.97 -2.53
N LYS A 103 15.49 -15.85 -1.41
CA LYS A 103 16.56 -14.84 -1.25
C LYS A 103 17.61 -14.93 -2.34
N LYS A 104 18.10 -16.13 -2.64
CA LYS A 104 19.07 -16.36 -3.71
C LYS A 104 18.52 -15.99 -5.08
N ALA A 105 17.30 -16.40 -5.38
CA ALA A 105 16.65 -16.08 -6.65
C ALA A 105 16.48 -14.56 -6.84
N VAL A 106 15.99 -13.85 -5.82
CA VAL A 106 15.79 -12.40 -5.87
C VAL A 106 17.12 -11.65 -6.00
N ALA A 107 18.18 -12.10 -5.30
CA ALA A 107 19.50 -11.48 -5.40
C ALA A 107 20.12 -11.51 -6.81
N LEU A 108 19.72 -12.50 -7.63
CA LEU A 108 20.22 -12.66 -9.00
C LEU A 108 19.23 -12.13 -10.07
N ASN A 109 17.96 -11.97 -9.71
CA ASN A 109 16.88 -11.65 -10.65
C ASN A 109 16.03 -10.47 -10.12
N TYR A 110 16.57 -9.28 -10.14
CA TYR A 110 15.87 -8.07 -9.71
C TYR A 110 15.81 -7.01 -10.82
N GLY A 111 14.86 -6.08 -10.70
CA GLY A 111 14.75 -4.93 -11.58
C GLY A 111 14.12 -5.18 -12.95
N HIS A 112 13.74 -6.41 -13.28
CA HIS A 112 13.23 -6.76 -14.61
C HIS A 112 11.72 -6.52 -14.79
N VAL A 113 10.92 -6.81 -13.76
CA VAL A 113 9.47 -6.84 -13.88
C VAL A 113 8.87 -5.43 -14.01
N LEU A 114 9.30 -4.48 -13.17
CA LEU A 114 8.71 -3.14 -13.13
C LEU A 114 8.81 -2.38 -14.46
N PRO A 115 9.95 -2.38 -15.19
CA PRO A 115 10.02 -1.75 -16.51
C PRO A 115 9.10 -2.40 -17.55
N LEU A 116 8.90 -3.72 -17.48
CA LEU A 116 7.99 -4.44 -18.37
C LEU A 116 6.54 -4.08 -18.10
N VAL A 117 6.15 -4.06 -16.82
CA VAL A 117 4.81 -3.63 -16.39
C VAL A 117 4.55 -2.18 -16.78
N ALA A 118 5.48 -1.26 -16.54
CA ALA A 118 5.35 0.13 -16.93
C ALA A 118 5.14 0.28 -18.45
N LYS A 119 5.94 -0.40 -19.25
CA LYS A 119 5.80 -0.42 -20.71
C LYS A 119 4.45 -0.99 -21.14
N TYR A 120 3.99 -2.06 -20.49
CA TYR A 120 2.69 -2.65 -20.77
C TYR A 120 1.56 -1.66 -20.48
N LEU A 121 1.58 -1.03 -19.31
CA LEU A 121 0.57 -0.04 -18.88
C LEU A 121 0.50 1.15 -19.84
N ILE A 122 1.64 1.74 -20.20
CA ILE A 122 1.70 2.89 -21.12
C ILE A 122 1.09 2.56 -22.48
N ASN A 123 1.30 1.35 -22.98
CA ASN A 123 0.82 0.95 -24.31
C ASN A 123 -0.64 0.42 -24.32
N ARG A 124 -1.21 0.13 -23.15
CA ARG A 124 -2.53 -0.52 -23.03
C ARG A 124 -3.40 0.09 -21.92
N GLU A 125 -3.26 1.38 -21.70
CA GLU A 125 -3.96 2.09 -20.62
C GLU A 125 -5.46 1.86 -20.67
N ASP A 126 -6.11 2.06 -21.81
CA ASP A 126 -7.55 1.89 -21.97
C ASP A 126 -8.02 0.46 -21.68
N GLU A 127 -7.25 -0.54 -22.12
CA GLU A 127 -7.56 -1.96 -21.87
C GLU A 127 -7.48 -2.29 -20.38
N VAL A 128 -6.45 -1.81 -19.70
CA VAL A 128 -6.26 -2.03 -18.26
C VAL A 128 -7.35 -1.33 -17.44
N ILE A 129 -7.73 -0.12 -17.83
CA ILE A 129 -8.85 0.62 -17.22
C ILE A 129 -10.16 -0.17 -17.37
N GLN A 130 -10.43 -0.74 -18.56
CA GLN A 130 -11.61 -1.58 -18.76
C GLN A 130 -11.60 -2.84 -17.90
N TRP A 131 -10.44 -3.49 -17.75
CA TRP A 131 -10.31 -4.64 -16.86
C TRP A 131 -10.58 -4.24 -15.40
N PHE A 132 -10.04 -3.11 -14.97
CA PHE A 132 -10.29 -2.61 -13.62
C PHE A 132 -11.78 -2.42 -13.34
N TYR A 133 -12.52 -1.76 -14.22
CA TYR A 133 -13.96 -1.57 -14.01
C TYR A 133 -14.75 -2.88 -14.06
N LYS A 134 -14.38 -3.84 -14.90
CA LYS A 134 -14.99 -5.19 -14.89
C LYS A 134 -14.76 -5.90 -13.55
N GLU A 135 -13.58 -5.76 -12.95
CA GLU A 135 -13.32 -6.32 -11.62
C GLU A 135 -14.14 -5.60 -10.53
N VAL A 136 -14.28 -4.28 -10.60
CA VAL A 136 -15.14 -3.53 -9.67
C VAL A 136 -16.57 -4.05 -9.73
N ASP A 137 -17.14 -4.14 -10.94
CA ASP A 137 -18.50 -4.63 -11.16
C ASP A 137 -18.68 -6.06 -10.64
N TRP A 138 -17.66 -6.90 -10.83
CA TRP A 138 -17.67 -8.28 -10.34
C TRP A 138 -17.71 -8.35 -8.81
N PHE A 139 -16.88 -7.56 -8.12
CA PHE A 139 -16.89 -7.49 -6.66
C PHE A 139 -18.21 -6.92 -6.13
N GLU A 140 -18.74 -5.85 -6.74
CA GLU A 140 -20.03 -5.27 -6.37
C GLU A 140 -21.17 -6.28 -6.53
N ALA A 141 -21.16 -7.08 -7.60
CA ALA A 141 -22.17 -8.11 -7.82
C ALA A 141 -22.09 -9.26 -6.83
N LYS A 142 -20.85 -9.65 -6.41
CA LYS A 142 -20.63 -10.75 -5.45
C LYS A 142 -20.92 -10.38 -4.01
N LEU A 143 -20.73 -9.12 -3.64
CA LEU A 143 -20.84 -8.63 -2.28
C LEU A 143 -22.07 -7.69 -2.11
N LYS A 144 -23.12 -7.93 -2.90
CA LYS A 144 -24.36 -7.13 -2.89
C LYS A 144 -25.02 -6.94 -1.52
N ASP A 145 -24.77 -7.86 -0.59
CA ASP A 145 -25.33 -7.81 0.75
C ASP A 145 -24.54 -6.87 1.69
N ASP A 146 -23.31 -6.52 1.34
CA ASP A 146 -22.52 -5.53 2.08
C ASP A 146 -22.80 -4.12 1.54
N LYS A 147 -23.90 -3.51 1.99
CA LYS A 147 -24.28 -2.14 1.67
C LYS A 147 -23.49 -1.07 2.45
N SER A 148 -22.41 -1.45 3.13
CA SER A 148 -21.61 -0.49 3.89
C SER A 148 -20.84 0.44 2.95
N ASN A 149 -20.71 1.72 3.32
CA ASN A 149 -19.81 2.66 2.62
C ASN A 149 -18.35 2.19 2.62
N THR A 150 -18.01 1.27 3.49
CA THR A 150 -16.71 0.63 3.62
C THR A 150 -16.51 -0.40 2.51
N GLY A 151 -17.53 -1.20 2.20
CA GLY A 151 -17.50 -2.23 1.15
C GLY A 151 -17.10 -1.64 -0.21
N ASN A 152 -17.80 -0.60 -0.66
CA ASN A 152 -17.51 0.05 -1.95
C ASN A 152 -16.06 0.54 -2.11
N ARG A 153 -15.42 0.95 -1.01
CA ARG A 153 -14.00 1.36 -1.03
C ARG A 153 -13.07 0.15 -1.10
N MET A 154 -13.44 -0.96 -0.47
CA MET A 154 -12.66 -2.21 -0.52
C MET A 154 -12.71 -2.84 -1.91
N PHE A 155 -13.86 -2.82 -2.60
CA PHE A 155 -14.00 -3.40 -3.93
C PHE A 155 -13.01 -2.82 -4.94
N LYS A 156 -12.87 -1.50 -4.96
CA LYS A 156 -11.90 -0.84 -5.85
C LYS A 156 -10.46 -1.26 -5.57
N ARG A 157 -10.11 -1.52 -4.31
CA ARG A 157 -8.77 -1.98 -3.95
C ARG A 157 -8.52 -3.42 -4.36
N TYR A 158 -9.49 -4.31 -4.13
CA TYR A 158 -9.41 -5.68 -4.62
C TYR A 158 -9.38 -5.71 -6.15
N ALA A 159 -10.15 -4.86 -6.81
CA ALA A 159 -10.12 -4.73 -8.26
C ALA A 159 -8.74 -4.30 -8.78
N VAL A 160 -8.02 -3.40 -8.09
CA VAL A 160 -6.62 -3.06 -8.44
C VAL A 160 -5.73 -4.28 -8.34
N ILE A 161 -5.83 -5.06 -7.25
CA ILE A 161 -5.00 -6.27 -7.05
C ILE A 161 -5.27 -7.31 -8.13
N THR A 162 -6.54 -7.63 -8.39
CA THR A 162 -6.92 -8.63 -9.41
C THR A 162 -6.58 -8.17 -10.81
N THR A 163 -6.74 -6.90 -11.13
CA THR A 163 -6.30 -6.32 -12.41
C THR A 163 -4.79 -6.40 -12.57
N SER A 164 -4.04 -6.08 -11.51
CA SER A 164 -2.57 -6.19 -11.53
C SER A 164 -2.09 -7.62 -11.75
N ALA A 165 -2.77 -8.60 -11.15
CA ALA A 165 -2.46 -10.02 -11.36
C ALA A 165 -2.74 -10.51 -12.80
N LYS A 166 -3.57 -9.81 -13.57
CA LYS A 166 -3.80 -10.12 -15.00
C LYS A 166 -2.71 -9.58 -15.92
N ILE A 167 -1.94 -8.60 -15.44
CA ILE A 167 -0.84 -8.00 -16.20
C ILE A 167 0.43 -8.82 -16.06
N LEU A 168 0.62 -9.52 -14.95
CA LEU A 168 1.77 -10.38 -14.63
C LEU A 168 1.64 -11.75 -15.23
#